data_310cf1ce81442d162f150a7aadb4f79b
#
_entry.id   310cf1ce81442d162f150a7aadb4f79b
#
_cell.length_a   1.000
_cell.length_b   1.000
_cell.length_c   1.000
_cell.angle_alpha   90.00
_cell.angle_beta   90.00
_cell.angle_gamma   90.00
#
_symmetry.space_group_name_H-M   'P 1'
#
loop_
_entity.id
_entity.type
_entity.pdbx_description
1 polymer ?
#
loop_
_entity_poly.entity_id
_entity_poly.type
_entity_poly.pdbx_seq_one_letter_code
_entity_poly.pdbx_strand_id
1 'polypeptide(L)'
;MKKHISFSYLLHKDKLMMVVSLVLAIIIWTLVVYNQGNTEQRVIGNVPVSVALTPYASEDLKLRIVDGADAVATITVEGPRSVIGVLSAKDITVTADTGAVLKEGTYTLPLRVSSSGNYKILSVVGSDGMNNSISITCDVWSEKSFALTPNNVEMPKLSVSNTEALRFGTPSLSGTAIADGMVTVTGPKSAIARISRIAAIVSDEATLSETASFSADLVAYDQYDRPIDSVSFLNTEDAKVHVVVPIMQYYKEEVSLDIKNAPDALLDKISLSKDALELWAIPNELEEYMEVVRAGLVVDFDRLLAEGKDVERVIALEETNGVLPFGNSVSITVAMDLSGYTNKKVTVPISTDNVVVENCPEGYQVKVETSEPLEVVLCGPSSILKKLDPKQLFIVVDAEGLQPVHNQKIGVRIDSDNESVWTYYNDVGYKIEISITQE
;
A
#
# COMPACT_ATOMS: atom_id res chain seq x y z
N MET A 1 45.87 -28.82 96.32
CA MET A 1 47.00 -29.55 95.81
C MET A 1 46.69 -30.08 94.45
N LYS A 2 47.15 -29.39 93.34
CA LYS A 2 47.11 -29.94 91.98
C LYS A 2 48.32 -30.84 91.75
N LYS A 3 48.09 -32.16 91.62
CA LYS A 3 49.13 -33.09 91.22
C LYS A 3 49.51 -32.80 89.77
N HIS A 4 50.73 -32.28 89.55
CA HIS A 4 51.37 -32.28 88.28
C HIS A 4 51.70 -33.72 87.91
N ILE A 5 51.00 -34.30 86.97
CA ILE A 5 51.38 -35.58 86.41
C ILE A 5 52.48 -35.25 85.45
N SER A 6 53.73 -35.68 85.87
CA SER A 6 54.94 -35.51 85.07
C SER A 6 54.82 -36.39 83.81
N PHE A 7 55.01 -35.78 82.57
CA PHE A 7 54.98 -36.44 81.28
C PHE A 7 55.95 -37.66 81.19
N SER A 8 56.99 -37.68 82.00
CA SER A 8 57.96 -38.80 82.09
C SER A 8 57.37 -40.06 82.79
N TYR A 9 56.33 -39.95 83.64
CA TYR A 9 55.64 -41.07 84.31
C TYR A 9 54.68 -41.79 83.37
N LEU A 10 54.15 -41.12 82.36
CA LEU A 10 53.33 -41.68 81.34
C LEU A 10 54.11 -42.54 80.35
N LEU A 11 55.44 -42.27 80.15
CA LEU A 11 56.29 -42.93 79.20
C LEU A 11 56.80 -44.32 79.63
N HIS A 12 56.61 -44.72 80.93
CA HIS A 12 57.08 -45.98 81.49
C HIS A 12 56.00 -47.07 81.61
N LYS A 13 54.81 -46.87 81.15
CA LYS A 13 53.78 -47.93 81.09
C LYS A 13 53.57 -48.38 79.70
N ASP A 14 54.10 -49.54 79.31
CA ASP A 14 53.99 -50.08 77.93
C ASP A 14 52.60 -50.10 77.36
N LYS A 15 51.59 -50.44 78.15
CA LYS A 15 50.18 -50.42 77.76
C LYS A 15 49.63 -48.99 77.50
N LEU A 16 50.09 -47.96 78.18
CA LEU A 16 49.70 -46.61 78.04
C LEU A 16 50.38 -45.99 76.79
N MET A 17 51.62 -46.31 76.56
CA MET A 17 52.34 -45.92 75.31
C MET A 17 51.70 -46.50 74.08
N MET A 18 51.17 -47.75 74.18
CA MET A 18 50.50 -48.38 73.05
C MET A 18 49.20 -47.68 72.72
N VAL A 19 48.41 -47.19 73.69
CA VAL A 19 47.18 -46.41 73.51
C VAL A 19 47.53 -45.02 72.95
N VAL A 20 48.55 -44.37 73.51
CA VAL A 20 48.94 -43.01 72.99
C VAL A 20 49.45 -43.09 71.57
N SER A 21 50.28 -44.13 71.22
CA SER A 21 50.74 -44.29 69.84
C SER A 21 49.59 -44.63 68.91
N LEU A 22 48.62 -45.42 69.35
CA LEU A 22 47.44 -45.72 68.56
C LEU A 22 46.57 -44.42 68.30
N VAL A 23 46.38 -43.63 69.31
CA VAL A 23 45.61 -42.35 69.21
C VAL A 23 46.41 -41.40 68.30
N LEU A 24 47.73 -41.29 68.45
CA LEU A 24 48.54 -40.44 67.58
C LEU A 24 48.54 -40.94 66.14
N ALA A 25 48.61 -42.27 65.92
CA ALA A 25 48.53 -42.88 64.62
C ALA A 25 47.15 -42.59 63.95
N ILE A 26 46.04 -42.66 64.72
CA ILE A 26 44.71 -42.31 64.22
C ILE A 26 44.63 -40.82 63.88
N ILE A 27 45.19 -39.96 64.75
CA ILE A 27 45.22 -38.49 64.47
C ILE A 27 46.03 -38.22 63.22
N ILE A 28 47.27 -38.81 63.12
CA ILE A 28 48.10 -38.64 61.94
C ILE A 28 47.44 -39.24 60.72
N TRP A 29 46.82 -40.40 60.80
CA TRP A 29 46.07 -41.02 59.72
C TRP A 29 44.88 -40.14 59.25
N THR A 30 44.09 -39.64 60.23
CA THR A 30 43.00 -38.75 59.98
C THR A 30 43.46 -37.44 59.32
N LEU A 31 44.60 -36.89 59.78
CA LEU A 31 45.22 -35.67 59.22
C LEU A 31 45.80 -35.92 57.82
N VAL A 32 46.36 -37.06 57.55
CA VAL A 32 46.85 -37.46 56.23
C VAL A 32 45.67 -37.72 55.27
N VAL A 33 44.64 -38.46 55.74
CA VAL A 33 43.43 -38.69 54.92
C VAL A 33 42.67 -37.39 54.64
N TYR A 34 42.63 -36.48 55.63
CA TYR A 34 42.03 -35.16 55.46
C TYR A 34 42.86 -34.25 54.51
N ASN A 35 44.20 -34.31 54.56
CA ASN A 35 45.09 -33.55 53.67
C ASN A 35 45.33 -34.24 52.32
N GLN A 36 45.18 -35.55 52.19
CA GLN A 36 45.08 -36.21 50.91
C GLN A 36 43.66 -35.93 50.39
N GLY A 37 43.36 -34.62 50.03
CA GLY A 37 42.10 -34.22 49.52
C GLY A 37 41.73 -35.13 48.34
N ASN A 38 40.70 -35.97 48.54
CA ASN A 38 40.07 -36.70 47.43
C ASN A 38 39.58 -35.66 46.42
N THR A 39 40.46 -35.40 45.45
CA THR A 39 40.05 -34.64 44.25
C THR A 39 39.16 -35.52 43.44
N GLU A 40 37.94 -35.07 43.25
CA GLU A 40 36.95 -35.71 42.38
C GLU A 40 36.80 -34.86 41.13
N GLN A 41 36.34 -35.48 40.08
CA GLN A 41 35.94 -34.76 38.85
C GLN A 41 34.45 -34.66 38.80
N ARG A 42 33.95 -33.49 38.38
CA ARG A 42 32.52 -33.22 38.17
C ARG A 42 32.29 -32.49 36.88
N VAL A 43 31.28 -32.93 36.14
CA VAL A 43 30.80 -32.27 34.91
C VAL A 43 29.66 -31.32 35.26
N ILE A 44 29.79 -30.07 34.89
CA ILE A 44 28.77 -29.02 35.04
C ILE A 44 28.31 -28.62 33.65
N GLY A 45 27.08 -28.98 33.30
CA GLY A 45 26.47 -28.65 32.02
C GLY A 45 25.69 -27.33 32.06
N ASN A 46 25.33 -26.85 30.89
CA ASN A 46 24.51 -25.66 30.69
C ASN A 46 25.04 -24.37 31.36
N VAL A 47 26.37 -24.22 31.38
CA VAL A 47 27.00 -22.99 31.86
C VAL A 47 26.82 -21.91 30.77
N PRO A 48 26.14 -20.80 31.04
CA PRO A 48 25.92 -19.78 30.02
C PRO A 48 27.24 -19.13 29.61
N VAL A 49 27.44 -18.98 28.29
CA VAL A 49 28.57 -18.28 27.73
C VAL A 49 28.18 -16.83 27.45
N SER A 50 28.90 -15.90 28.05
CA SER A 50 28.72 -14.48 27.72
C SER A 50 29.43 -14.15 26.41
N VAL A 51 28.64 -13.77 25.41
CA VAL A 51 29.17 -13.38 24.09
C VAL A 51 28.82 -11.92 23.87
N ALA A 52 29.79 -11.03 24.00
CA ALA A 52 29.62 -9.61 23.78
C ALA A 52 30.64 -9.15 22.71
N LEU A 53 30.15 -8.50 21.66
CA LEU A 53 31.03 -7.89 20.66
C LEU A 53 31.79 -6.71 21.25
N THR A 54 32.96 -6.43 20.68
CA THR A 54 33.70 -5.22 21.04
C THR A 54 32.92 -3.97 20.65
N PRO A 55 33.05 -2.83 21.36
CA PRO A 55 32.40 -1.57 20.96
C PRO A 55 32.65 -1.19 19.49
N TYR A 56 33.86 -1.37 19.03
CA TYR A 56 34.23 -1.15 17.62
C TYR A 56 33.42 -2.02 16.66
N ALA A 57 33.22 -3.29 16.96
CA ALA A 57 32.46 -4.20 16.12
C ALA A 57 30.94 -3.86 16.13
N SER A 58 30.40 -3.53 17.31
CA SER A 58 28.96 -3.29 17.46
C SER A 58 28.51 -1.89 17.05
N GLU A 59 29.32 -0.85 17.30
CA GLU A 59 28.95 0.55 17.09
C GLU A 59 29.46 1.09 15.74
N ASP A 60 30.75 0.88 15.45
CA ASP A 60 31.36 1.40 14.21
C ASP A 60 31.06 0.50 13.00
N LEU A 61 31.22 -0.82 13.16
CA LEU A 61 30.97 -1.79 12.08
C LEU A 61 29.52 -2.25 12.00
N LYS A 62 28.66 -1.85 12.96
CA LYS A 62 27.24 -2.25 13.06
C LYS A 62 27.01 -3.77 12.99
N LEU A 63 27.98 -4.53 13.47
CA LEU A 63 27.87 -5.98 13.55
C LEU A 63 26.95 -6.38 14.72
N ARG A 64 26.12 -7.38 14.49
CA ARG A 64 25.33 -8.05 15.52
C ARG A 64 25.46 -9.56 15.40
N ILE A 65 25.33 -10.23 16.52
CA ILE A 65 25.29 -11.69 16.54
C ILE A 65 23.90 -12.11 16.10
N VAL A 66 23.82 -12.92 15.05
CA VAL A 66 22.56 -13.42 14.48
C VAL A 66 22.31 -14.88 14.83
N ASP A 67 23.38 -15.60 15.22
CA ASP A 67 23.30 -16.99 15.69
C ASP A 67 24.40 -17.25 16.71
N GLY A 68 24.14 -18.11 17.71
CA GLY A 68 25.08 -18.49 18.76
C GLY A 68 25.16 -17.53 19.95
N ALA A 69 24.27 -16.53 20.06
CA ALA A 69 24.23 -15.61 21.20
C ALA A 69 23.94 -16.33 22.55
N ASP A 70 23.05 -17.34 22.51
CA ASP A 70 22.61 -18.12 23.67
C ASP A 70 23.46 -19.41 23.89
N ALA A 71 24.70 -19.37 23.49
CA ALA A 71 25.60 -20.51 23.59
C ALA A 71 25.82 -20.91 25.07
N VAL A 72 25.90 -22.19 25.31
CA VAL A 72 26.23 -22.77 26.62
C VAL A 72 27.46 -23.63 26.54
N ALA A 73 28.15 -23.85 27.64
CA ALA A 73 29.29 -24.72 27.71
C ALA A 73 29.09 -25.81 28.77
N THR A 74 29.76 -26.94 28.56
CA THR A 74 29.92 -28.02 29.56
C THR A 74 31.33 -27.97 30.06
N ILE A 75 31.48 -27.88 31.38
CA ILE A 75 32.78 -27.70 32.03
C ILE A 75 33.05 -28.89 32.94
N THR A 76 34.22 -29.51 32.78
CA THR A 76 34.74 -30.54 33.71
C THR A 76 35.70 -29.90 34.67
N VAL A 77 35.36 -29.99 35.96
CA VAL A 77 36.18 -29.45 37.06
C VAL A 77 36.74 -30.56 37.92
N GLU A 78 37.93 -30.37 38.50
CA GLU A 78 38.60 -31.24 39.44
C GLU A 78 38.92 -30.48 40.70
N GLY A 79 38.58 -31.02 41.87
CA GLY A 79 38.88 -30.38 43.13
C GLY A 79 38.32 -31.15 44.34
N PRO A 80 38.50 -30.62 45.55
CA PRO A 80 37.94 -31.22 46.76
C PRO A 80 36.43 -31.37 46.67
N ARG A 81 35.91 -32.53 47.05
CA ARG A 81 34.48 -32.85 47.01
C ARG A 81 33.61 -31.79 47.70
N SER A 82 34.11 -31.20 48.79
CA SER A 82 33.43 -30.16 49.56
C SER A 82 33.24 -28.86 48.72
N VAL A 83 34.11 -28.60 47.77
CA VAL A 83 34.08 -27.41 46.90
C VAL A 83 33.25 -27.70 45.65
N ILE A 84 33.61 -28.76 44.90
CA ILE A 84 32.93 -29.05 43.64
C ILE A 84 31.53 -29.61 43.80
N GLY A 85 31.22 -30.20 45.01
CA GLY A 85 29.90 -30.76 45.27
C GLY A 85 28.77 -29.76 45.31
N VAL A 86 29.02 -28.51 45.69
CA VAL A 86 28.07 -27.41 45.76
C VAL A 86 28.11 -26.46 44.55
N LEU A 87 29.10 -26.66 43.66
CA LEU A 87 29.29 -25.79 42.52
C LEU A 87 28.17 -25.93 41.49
N SER A 88 27.62 -24.82 41.04
CA SER A 88 26.57 -24.73 40.06
C SER A 88 27.02 -23.98 38.79
N ALA A 89 26.25 -24.04 37.74
CA ALA A 89 26.53 -23.30 36.48
C ALA A 89 26.65 -21.77 36.67
N LYS A 90 26.04 -21.23 37.70
CA LYS A 90 26.03 -19.77 38.03
C LYS A 90 27.37 -19.32 38.72
N ASP A 91 28.11 -20.26 39.24
CA ASP A 91 29.36 -19.96 39.98
C ASP A 91 30.57 -19.90 39.04
N ILE A 92 30.38 -20.24 37.76
CA ILE A 92 31.41 -20.25 36.74
C ILE A 92 31.06 -19.23 35.68
N THR A 93 31.98 -18.29 35.45
CA THR A 93 31.83 -17.31 34.37
C THR A 93 32.60 -17.74 33.15
N VAL A 94 31.89 -17.90 32.02
CA VAL A 94 32.51 -18.22 30.74
C VAL A 94 32.30 -17.07 29.80
N THR A 95 33.33 -16.59 29.16
CA THR A 95 33.30 -15.51 28.17
C THR A 95 33.94 -15.96 26.88
N ALA A 96 33.31 -15.58 25.76
CA ALA A 96 33.91 -15.79 24.43
C ALA A 96 34.82 -14.59 24.07
N ASP A 97 35.95 -14.86 23.48
CA ASP A 97 36.87 -13.82 23.00
C ASP A 97 36.48 -13.37 21.60
N THR A 98 35.82 -12.20 21.52
CA THR A 98 35.28 -11.62 20.28
C THR A 98 36.24 -10.66 19.58
N GLY A 99 37.47 -10.50 20.03
CA GLY A 99 38.43 -9.54 19.48
C GLY A 99 38.77 -9.74 17.99
N ALA A 100 38.54 -10.93 17.46
CA ALA A 100 38.78 -11.25 16.05
C ALA A 100 37.56 -10.95 15.14
N VAL A 101 36.39 -10.54 15.68
CA VAL A 101 35.19 -10.29 14.92
C VAL A 101 35.24 -8.88 14.35
N LEU A 102 35.65 -8.75 13.08
CA LEU A 102 35.84 -7.47 12.37
C LEU A 102 35.02 -7.34 11.10
N LYS A 103 34.25 -8.36 10.71
CA LYS A 103 33.39 -8.37 9.52
C LYS A 103 32.22 -9.36 9.68
N GLU A 104 31.30 -9.38 8.74
CA GLU A 104 30.27 -10.39 8.64
C GLU A 104 30.83 -11.79 8.39
N GLY A 105 30.24 -12.83 8.98
CA GLY A 105 30.62 -14.23 8.80
C GLY A 105 30.51 -15.06 10.07
N THR A 106 30.88 -16.34 9.96
CA THR A 106 30.86 -17.28 11.07
C THR A 106 32.27 -17.37 11.67
N TYR A 107 32.34 -17.29 13.00
CA TYR A 107 33.58 -17.28 13.77
C TYR A 107 33.58 -18.39 14.81
N THR A 108 34.69 -19.09 14.92
CA THR A 108 34.96 -19.98 16.05
C THR A 108 35.73 -19.18 17.10
N LEU A 109 35.09 -18.91 18.24
CA LEU A 109 35.63 -18.07 19.30
C LEU A 109 36.17 -18.90 20.45
N PRO A 110 37.40 -18.66 20.90
CA PRO A 110 37.96 -19.33 22.09
C PRO A 110 37.20 -18.87 23.35
N LEU A 111 36.98 -19.83 24.25
CA LEU A 111 36.32 -19.60 25.54
C LEU A 111 37.37 -19.30 26.62
N ARG A 112 37.11 -18.29 27.43
CA ARG A 112 37.83 -17.94 28.64
C ARG A 112 36.95 -18.23 29.83
N VAL A 113 37.44 -19.07 30.74
CA VAL A 113 36.71 -19.40 31.97
C VAL A 113 37.37 -18.70 33.14
N SER A 114 36.59 -17.98 33.91
CA SER A 114 37.00 -17.36 35.15
C SER A 114 36.31 -18.06 36.31
N SER A 115 37.10 -18.47 37.30
CA SER A 115 36.62 -19.14 38.50
C SER A 115 37.29 -18.55 39.72
N SER A 116 36.52 -18.38 40.82
CA SER A 116 37.04 -17.89 42.09
C SER A 116 37.23 -18.97 43.13
N GLY A 117 37.07 -20.25 42.80
CA GLY A 117 37.13 -21.38 43.71
C GLY A 117 38.47 -22.14 43.73
N ASN A 118 38.70 -22.93 44.77
CA ASN A 118 39.88 -23.82 44.86
C ASN A 118 39.62 -25.13 44.12
N TYR A 119 39.49 -25.04 42.77
CA TYR A 119 39.32 -26.17 41.86
C TYR A 119 40.03 -25.87 40.52
N LYS A 120 40.33 -26.91 39.77
CA LYS A 120 40.98 -26.83 38.46
C LYS A 120 39.97 -27.14 37.38
N ILE A 121 40.01 -26.38 36.28
CA ILE A 121 39.21 -26.65 35.09
C ILE A 121 40.03 -27.62 34.22
N LEU A 122 39.45 -28.78 33.92
CA LEU A 122 40.09 -29.81 33.08
C LEU A 122 39.70 -29.67 31.60
N SER A 123 38.45 -29.43 31.32
CA SER A 123 37.97 -29.26 29.96
C SER A 123 36.77 -28.33 29.90
N VAL A 124 36.61 -27.66 28.78
CA VAL A 124 35.48 -26.82 28.41
C VAL A 124 35.04 -27.27 27.04
N VAL A 125 33.75 -27.57 26.88
CA VAL A 125 33.15 -27.99 25.60
C VAL A 125 32.00 -27.09 25.31
N GLY A 126 31.99 -26.40 24.17
CA GLY A 126 30.91 -25.58 23.72
C GLY A 126 29.64 -26.37 23.34
N SER A 127 28.52 -25.71 23.22
CA SER A 127 27.23 -26.33 22.82
C SER A 127 27.28 -27.00 21.46
N ASP A 128 28.16 -26.58 20.61
CA ASP A 128 28.45 -27.15 19.28
C ASP A 128 29.39 -28.38 19.32
N GLY A 129 29.80 -28.80 20.53
CA GLY A 129 30.71 -29.91 20.75
C GLY A 129 32.21 -29.57 20.53
N MET A 130 32.54 -28.31 20.27
CA MET A 130 33.93 -27.86 20.08
C MET A 130 34.65 -27.71 21.42
N ASN A 131 35.89 -28.19 21.46
CA ASN A 131 36.72 -28.04 22.63
C ASN A 131 37.23 -26.60 22.78
N ASN A 132 36.98 -26.02 23.94
CA ASN A 132 37.40 -24.67 24.33
C ASN A 132 37.00 -23.56 23.36
N SER A 133 35.93 -23.75 22.62
CA SER A 133 35.44 -22.78 21.65
C SER A 133 33.92 -22.92 21.40
N ILE A 134 33.33 -21.89 20.84
CA ILE A 134 31.95 -21.87 20.31
C ILE A 134 31.97 -21.25 18.94
N SER A 135 30.94 -21.60 18.14
CA SER A 135 30.67 -20.95 16.85
C SER A 135 29.60 -19.89 17.02
N ILE A 136 29.83 -18.71 16.47
CA ILE A 136 28.84 -17.66 16.33
C ILE A 136 28.79 -17.17 14.90
N THR A 137 27.64 -16.65 14.49
CA THR A 137 27.49 -15.96 13.20
C THR A 137 27.16 -14.50 13.45
N CYS A 138 27.94 -13.61 12.83
CA CYS A 138 27.72 -12.15 12.87
C CYS A 138 27.35 -11.62 11.49
N ASP A 139 26.45 -10.64 11.46
CA ASP A 139 26.08 -9.93 10.23
C ASP A 139 26.01 -8.42 10.50
N VAL A 140 26.11 -7.64 9.42
CA VAL A 140 25.94 -6.18 9.47
C VAL A 140 24.45 -5.87 9.62
N TRP A 141 24.10 -5.08 10.64
CA TRP A 141 22.73 -4.62 10.80
C TRP A 141 22.45 -3.47 9.85
N SER A 142 21.43 -3.59 9.02
CA SER A 142 21.10 -2.62 8.00
C SER A 142 19.58 -2.36 7.92
N GLU A 143 19.23 -1.31 7.17
CA GLU A 143 17.85 -0.92 6.91
C GLU A 143 17.63 -0.79 5.41
N LYS A 144 16.43 -1.14 4.95
CA LYS A 144 16.02 -0.99 3.56
C LYS A 144 14.51 -0.79 3.47
N SER A 145 14.09 0.15 2.63
CA SER A 145 12.68 0.39 2.36
C SER A 145 12.20 -0.43 1.16
N PHE A 146 10.97 -0.92 1.26
CA PHE A 146 10.27 -1.71 0.25
C PHE A 146 8.90 -1.14 0.00
N ALA A 147 8.42 -1.21 -1.25
CA ALA A 147 7.08 -0.79 -1.59
C ALA A 147 6.04 -1.73 -0.96
N LEU A 148 5.00 -1.13 -0.38
CA LEU A 148 3.82 -1.82 0.11
C LEU A 148 2.59 -1.19 -0.55
N THR A 149 2.04 -1.87 -1.53
CA THR A 149 0.90 -1.42 -2.34
C THR A 149 -0.35 -2.24 -2.01
N PRO A 150 -1.54 -1.84 -2.44
CA PRO A 150 -2.75 -2.64 -2.31
C PRO A 150 -2.61 -4.09 -2.79
N ASN A 151 -1.81 -4.34 -3.81
CA ASN A 151 -1.55 -5.68 -4.35
C ASN A 151 -0.74 -6.59 -3.42
N ASN A 152 -0.15 -6.03 -2.37
CA ASN A 152 0.57 -6.78 -1.35
C ASN A 152 -0.31 -7.22 -0.16
N VAL A 153 -1.61 -6.91 -0.20
CA VAL A 153 -2.57 -7.32 0.84
C VAL A 153 -3.06 -8.73 0.54
N GLU A 154 -2.90 -9.61 1.52
CA GLU A 154 -3.38 -10.99 1.48
C GLU A 154 -4.50 -11.19 2.50
N MET A 155 -5.62 -11.74 2.04
CA MET A 155 -6.84 -11.91 2.85
C MET A 155 -7.36 -13.36 2.73
N PRO A 156 -6.57 -14.37 3.13
CA PRO A 156 -6.86 -15.77 2.81
C PRO A 156 -8.14 -16.32 3.48
N LYS A 157 -8.63 -15.67 4.55
CA LYS A 157 -9.79 -16.10 5.31
C LYS A 157 -11.00 -15.19 5.22
N LEU A 158 -10.90 -14.10 4.44
CA LEU A 158 -12.05 -13.23 4.19
C LEU A 158 -12.88 -13.75 3.02
N SER A 159 -14.18 -13.61 3.13
CA SER A 159 -15.15 -13.94 2.07
C SER A 159 -16.22 -12.87 2.01
N VAL A 160 -16.96 -12.80 0.90
CA VAL A 160 -18.16 -11.97 0.78
C VAL A 160 -19.42 -12.80 1.01
N SER A 161 -20.46 -12.19 1.58
CA SER A 161 -21.71 -12.90 1.94
C SER A 161 -22.51 -13.36 0.72
N ASN A 162 -22.36 -12.70 -0.42
CA ASN A 162 -23.03 -13.03 -1.68
C ASN A 162 -22.10 -12.76 -2.86
N THR A 163 -21.49 -13.78 -3.42
CA THR A 163 -20.54 -13.68 -4.52
C THR A 163 -21.14 -13.27 -5.86
N GLU A 164 -22.48 -13.34 -6.02
CA GLU A 164 -23.16 -12.86 -7.23
C GLU A 164 -23.40 -11.34 -7.20
N ALA A 165 -23.57 -10.78 -6.01
CA ALA A 165 -23.89 -9.37 -5.82
C ALA A 165 -22.80 -8.54 -5.17
N LEU A 166 -21.79 -9.18 -4.56
CA LEU A 166 -20.72 -8.53 -3.81
C LEU A 166 -19.35 -9.05 -4.22
N ARG A 167 -18.35 -8.19 -4.21
CA ARG A 167 -16.94 -8.55 -4.38
C ARG A 167 -16.02 -7.63 -3.58
N PHE A 168 -14.80 -8.05 -3.35
CA PHE A 168 -13.77 -7.17 -2.80
C PHE A 168 -13.36 -6.12 -3.83
N GLY A 169 -13.29 -4.87 -3.38
CA GLY A 169 -12.60 -3.81 -4.11
C GLY A 169 -11.12 -3.79 -3.77
N THR A 170 -10.41 -2.81 -4.29
CA THR A 170 -8.98 -2.60 -4.02
C THR A 170 -8.79 -2.16 -2.57
N PRO A 171 -8.09 -2.93 -1.73
CA PRO A 171 -7.87 -2.55 -0.34
C PRO A 171 -7.00 -1.30 -0.24
N SER A 172 -7.19 -0.52 0.83
CA SER A 172 -6.31 0.59 1.17
C SER A 172 -5.51 0.28 2.43
N LEU A 173 -4.28 0.79 2.46
CA LEU A 173 -3.31 0.57 3.54
C LEU A 173 -3.02 1.87 4.26
N SER A 174 -2.99 1.84 5.59
CA SER A 174 -2.62 2.97 6.42
C SER A 174 -1.91 2.52 7.70
N GLY A 175 -1.17 3.42 8.34
CA GLY A 175 -0.48 3.16 9.60
C GLY A 175 0.84 3.90 9.70
N THR A 176 1.37 4.02 10.90
CA THR A 176 2.64 4.74 11.19
C THR A 176 3.87 4.07 10.57
N ALA A 177 3.75 2.78 10.22
CA ALA A 177 4.80 2.00 9.56
C ALA A 177 4.92 2.31 8.06
N ILE A 178 3.88 2.91 7.46
CA ILE A 178 3.84 3.18 6.03
C ILE A 178 4.11 4.68 5.81
N ALA A 179 5.19 4.98 5.10
CA ALA A 179 5.51 6.32 4.65
C ALA A 179 5.59 6.30 3.12
N ASP A 180 4.77 7.13 2.46
CA ASP A 180 4.72 7.24 0.99
C ASP A 180 4.58 5.86 0.27
N GLY A 181 3.78 4.96 0.81
CA GLY A 181 3.61 3.61 0.26
C GLY A 181 4.81 2.69 0.44
N MET A 182 5.72 3.04 1.35
CA MET A 182 6.93 2.28 1.65
C MET A 182 6.94 1.83 3.10
N VAL A 183 7.47 0.63 3.36
CA VAL A 183 7.80 0.14 4.69
C VAL A 183 9.29 -0.07 4.82
N THR A 184 9.88 0.28 5.96
CA THR A 184 11.30 0.11 6.22
C THR A 184 11.53 -1.14 7.06
N VAL A 185 12.35 -2.03 6.54
CA VAL A 185 12.76 -3.27 7.19
C VAL A 185 14.16 -3.09 7.75
N THR A 186 14.37 -3.53 8.97
CA THR A 186 15.67 -3.54 9.65
C THR A 186 16.05 -4.96 10.06
N GLY A 187 17.32 -5.30 9.94
CA GLY A 187 17.80 -6.64 10.26
C GLY A 187 19.17 -6.94 9.70
N PRO A 188 19.58 -8.23 9.75
CA PRO A 188 20.81 -8.69 9.12
C PRO A 188 20.81 -8.39 7.62
N LYS A 189 21.90 -7.84 7.12
CA LYS A 189 22.05 -7.48 5.69
C LYS A 189 21.82 -8.68 4.77
N SER A 190 22.29 -9.86 5.15
CA SER A 190 22.08 -11.10 4.40
C SER A 190 20.59 -11.51 4.36
N ALA A 191 19.84 -11.27 5.44
CA ALA A 191 18.41 -11.54 5.50
C ALA A 191 17.64 -10.53 4.62
N ILE A 192 17.94 -9.23 4.75
CA ILE A 192 17.31 -8.16 3.94
C ILE A 192 17.58 -8.37 2.44
N ALA A 193 18.79 -8.83 2.07
CA ALA A 193 19.13 -9.10 0.67
C ALA A 193 18.30 -10.23 0.04
N ARG A 194 17.75 -11.14 0.85
CA ARG A 194 16.89 -12.24 0.39
C ARG A 194 15.43 -11.83 0.23
N ILE A 195 15.01 -10.68 0.76
CA ILE A 195 13.62 -10.23 0.66
C ILE A 195 13.27 -9.98 -0.80
N SER A 196 12.29 -10.71 -1.29
CA SER A 196 11.70 -10.57 -2.62
C SER A 196 10.44 -9.69 -2.59
N ARG A 197 9.59 -9.88 -1.57
CA ARG A 197 8.36 -9.11 -1.39
C ARG A 197 8.00 -8.97 0.08
N ILE A 198 7.16 -7.97 0.38
CA ILE A 198 6.51 -7.82 1.67
C ILE A 198 5.01 -7.97 1.46
N ALA A 199 4.32 -8.66 2.35
CA ALA A 199 2.87 -8.78 2.36
C ALA A 199 2.29 -8.24 3.67
N ALA A 200 1.09 -7.67 3.57
CA ALA A 200 0.23 -7.35 4.70
C ALA A 200 -0.87 -8.41 4.78
N ILE A 201 -0.84 -9.26 5.80
CA ILE A 201 -1.71 -10.42 5.91
C ILE A 201 -2.81 -10.13 6.93
N VAL A 202 -4.05 -10.13 6.46
CA VAL A 202 -5.24 -10.10 7.31
C VAL A 202 -5.53 -11.54 7.75
N SER A 203 -5.27 -11.83 9.02
CA SER A 203 -5.43 -13.16 9.61
C SER A 203 -6.85 -13.45 10.11
N ASP A 204 -7.69 -12.41 10.21
CA ASP A 204 -9.08 -12.51 10.63
C ASP A 204 -9.90 -13.38 9.68
N GLU A 205 -10.88 -14.11 10.24
CA GLU A 205 -11.86 -14.88 9.50
C GLU A 205 -13.21 -14.17 9.56
N ALA A 206 -13.72 -13.69 8.42
CA ALA A 206 -14.97 -12.97 8.35
C ALA A 206 -15.66 -13.12 7.00
N THR A 207 -16.99 -13.07 7.02
CA THR A 207 -17.82 -12.97 5.83
C THR A 207 -18.41 -11.56 5.77
N LEU A 208 -18.02 -10.80 4.75
CA LEU A 208 -18.31 -9.38 4.65
C LEU A 208 -19.53 -9.11 3.77
N SER A 209 -20.36 -8.17 4.19
CA SER A 209 -21.47 -7.58 3.41
C SER A 209 -21.28 -6.08 3.15
N GLU A 210 -20.33 -5.46 3.86
CA GLU A 210 -20.00 -4.05 3.78
C GLU A 210 -18.51 -3.83 3.99
N THR A 211 -18.02 -2.64 3.66
CA THR A 211 -16.62 -2.24 3.84
C THR A 211 -16.20 -2.38 5.31
N ALA A 212 -15.09 -3.04 5.55
CA ALA A 212 -14.57 -3.30 6.89
C ALA A 212 -13.08 -2.97 7.01
N SER A 213 -12.64 -2.70 8.24
CA SER A 213 -11.25 -2.40 8.55
C SER A 213 -10.65 -3.49 9.43
N PHE A 214 -9.44 -3.91 9.10
CA PHE A 214 -8.71 -4.98 9.77
C PHE A 214 -7.31 -4.53 10.15
N SER A 215 -6.71 -5.27 11.08
CA SER A 215 -5.28 -5.18 11.35
C SER A 215 -4.56 -6.29 10.58
N ALA A 216 -3.55 -5.94 9.80
CA ALA A 216 -2.76 -6.90 9.05
C ALA A 216 -1.34 -7.00 9.59
N ASP A 217 -0.81 -8.21 9.64
CA ASP A 217 0.57 -8.48 10.02
C ASP A 217 1.49 -8.29 8.81
N LEU A 218 2.61 -7.59 8.99
CA LEU A 218 3.63 -7.46 7.94
C LEU A 218 4.56 -8.67 7.95
N VAL A 219 4.72 -9.30 6.81
CA VAL A 219 5.60 -10.45 6.62
C VAL A 219 6.50 -10.22 5.42
N ALA A 220 7.80 -10.43 5.62
CA ALA A 220 8.79 -10.41 4.54
C ALA A 220 8.98 -11.83 3.98
N TYR A 221 9.00 -11.97 2.66
CA TYR A 221 9.15 -13.24 1.96
C TYR A 221 10.38 -13.26 1.06
N ASP A 222 11.02 -14.44 0.98
CA ASP A 222 12.07 -14.70 0.00
C ASP A 222 11.49 -15.03 -1.40
N GLN A 223 12.37 -15.28 -2.38
CA GLN A 223 11.97 -15.64 -3.75
C GLN A 223 11.22 -16.98 -3.88
N TYR A 224 11.17 -17.79 -2.83
CA TYR A 224 10.46 -19.08 -2.76
C TYR A 224 9.21 -19.00 -1.88
N ASP A 225 8.71 -17.79 -1.59
CA ASP A 225 7.57 -17.53 -0.70
C ASP A 225 7.72 -18.09 0.72
N ARG A 226 8.95 -18.14 1.24
CA ARG A 226 9.22 -18.53 2.62
C ARG A 226 9.38 -17.27 3.48
N PRO A 227 8.74 -17.22 4.66
CA PRO A 227 8.86 -16.08 5.56
C PRO A 227 10.29 -15.93 6.08
N ILE A 228 10.70 -14.69 6.32
CA ILE A 228 11.99 -14.32 6.88
C ILE A 228 11.75 -13.70 8.27
N ASP A 229 11.89 -14.51 9.32
CA ASP A 229 11.59 -14.10 10.70
C ASP A 229 12.71 -13.29 11.36
N SER A 230 13.89 -13.24 10.74
CA SER A 230 15.09 -12.56 11.28
C SER A 230 15.12 -11.06 11.02
N VAL A 231 14.06 -10.48 10.50
CA VAL A 231 13.91 -9.05 10.22
C VAL A 231 12.77 -8.45 11.03
N SER A 232 12.85 -7.13 11.23
CA SER A 232 11.81 -6.36 11.92
C SER A 232 11.39 -5.17 11.07
N PHE A 233 10.16 -4.68 11.27
CA PHE A 233 9.65 -3.50 10.57
C PHE A 233 9.82 -2.27 11.46
N LEU A 234 10.32 -1.19 10.89
CA LEU A 234 10.55 0.07 11.63
C LEU A 234 9.21 0.78 11.89
N ASN A 235 9.10 1.49 13.02
CA ASN A 235 7.90 2.23 13.43
C ASN A 235 6.64 1.37 13.60
N THR A 236 6.80 0.07 13.81
CA THR A 236 5.69 -0.82 14.18
C THR A 236 5.99 -1.41 15.55
N GLU A 237 5.11 -1.19 16.52
CA GLU A 237 5.22 -1.86 17.84
C GLU A 237 5.02 -3.36 17.68
N ASP A 238 4.14 -3.80 16.76
CA ASP A 238 3.77 -5.19 16.53
C ASP A 238 3.81 -5.63 15.04
N ALA A 239 4.57 -4.94 14.18
CA ALA A 239 4.61 -5.19 12.74
C ALA A 239 3.22 -5.18 12.05
N LYS A 240 2.28 -4.35 12.56
CA LYS A 240 0.90 -4.29 12.06
C LYS A 240 0.60 -2.99 11.33
N VAL A 241 -0.26 -3.12 10.32
CA VAL A 241 -0.81 -2.01 9.53
C VAL A 241 -2.33 -2.14 9.48
N HIS A 242 -3.02 -1.02 9.28
CA HIS A 242 -4.47 -1.02 9.07
C HIS A 242 -4.79 -1.22 7.58
N VAL A 243 -5.69 -2.14 7.32
CA VAL A 243 -6.18 -2.45 5.98
C VAL A 243 -7.69 -2.21 5.95
N VAL A 244 -8.15 -1.30 5.09
CA VAL A 244 -9.57 -1.14 4.79
C VAL A 244 -9.87 -1.96 3.55
N VAL A 245 -10.79 -2.91 3.67
CA VAL A 245 -11.24 -3.80 2.61
C VAL A 245 -12.60 -3.32 2.13
N PRO A 246 -12.67 -2.62 0.98
CA PRO A 246 -13.94 -2.13 0.47
C PRO A 246 -14.74 -3.28 -0.15
N ILE A 247 -16.06 -3.22 0.03
CA ILE A 247 -17.00 -4.14 -0.62
C ILE A 247 -17.72 -3.38 -1.74
N MET A 248 -17.55 -3.88 -2.95
CA MET A 248 -18.24 -3.40 -4.14
C MET A 248 -19.49 -4.21 -4.36
N GLN A 249 -20.57 -3.52 -4.77
CA GLN A 249 -21.85 -4.10 -5.16
C GLN A 249 -22.00 -4.06 -6.67
N TYR A 250 -22.75 -5.01 -7.21
CA TYR A 250 -23.13 -5.00 -8.62
C TYR A 250 -24.29 -4.04 -8.86
N TYR A 251 -24.15 -3.18 -9.86
CA TYR A 251 -25.16 -2.23 -10.32
C TYR A 251 -25.38 -2.37 -11.82
N LYS A 252 -26.63 -2.15 -12.22
CA LYS A 252 -27.01 -1.99 -13.61
C LYS A 252 -27.69 -0.63 -13.73
N GLU A 253 -26.95 0.36 -14.25
CA GLU A 253 -27.37 1.75 -14.36
C GLU A 253 -27.82 2.04 -15.79
N GLU A 254 -29.02 2.56 -15.95
CA GLU A 254 -29.52 3.01 -17.24
C GLU A 254 -28.79 4.29 -17.65
N VAL A 255 -28.45 4.37 -18.93
CA VAL A 255 -27.81 5.54 -19.53
C VAL A 255 -28.65 6.03 -20.71
N SER A 256 -28.83 7.33 -20.78
CA SER A 256 -29.51 8.01 -21.86
C SER A 256 -28.66 9.13 -22.41
N LEU A 257 -28.81 9.40 -23.69
CA LEU A 257 -28.14 10.50 -24.35
C LEU A 257 -28.98 11.77 -24.17
N ASP A 258 -28.37 12.84 -23.64
CA ASP A 258 -28.97 14.19 -23.62
C ASP A 258 -28.41 14.96 -24.83
N ILE A 259 -29.30 15.20 -25.79
CA ILE A 259 -28.91 15.87 -27.03
C ILE A 259 -29.48 17.29 -27.02
N LYS A 260 -28.58 18.27 -27.00
CA LYS A 260 -28.92 19.68 -27.09
C LYS A 260 -28.95 20.14 -28.54
N ASN A 261 -29.87 21.02 -28.84
CA ASN A 261 -29.99 21.70 -30.14
C ASN A 261 -30.23 20.75 -31.35
N ALA A 262 -30.65 19.49 -31.10
CA ALA A 262 -30.97 18.59 -32.19
C ALA A 262 -32.38 18.80 -32.73
N PRO A 263 -32.58 18.84 -34.02
CA PRO A 263 -33.90 18.80 -34.63
C PRO A 263 -34.58 17.44 -34.36
N ASP A 264 -35.88 17.46 -34.06
CA ASP A 264 -36.67 16.24 -33.77
C ASP A 264 -36.50 15.17 -34.88
N ALA A 265 -36.43 15.60 -36.13
CA ALA A 265 -36.21 14.70 -37.29
C ALA A 265 -34.91 13.91 -37.27
N LEU A 266 -33.92 14.29 -36.44
CA LEU A 266 -32.61 13.58 -36.31
C LEU A 266 -32.46 12.80 -35.03
N LEU A 267 -33.33 12.91 -34.06
CA LEU A 267 -33.22 12.18 -32.81
C LEU A 267 -33.15 10.66 -33.07
N ASP A 268 -33.93 10.16 -34.04
CA ASP A 268 -33.94 8.76 -34.46
C ASP A 268 -32.65 8.30 -35.19
N LYS A 269 -31.80 9.25 -35.59
CA LYS A 269 -30.54 8.98 -36.29
C LYS A 269 -29.34 8.89 -35.34
N ILE A 270 -29.54 9.22 -34.08
CA ILE A 270 -28.51 9.20 -33.07
C ILE A 270 -28.75 8.00 -32.15
N SER A 271 -27.71 7.19 -31.96
CA SER A 271 -27.80 5.95 -31.20
C SER A 271 -26.67 5.82 -30.19
N LEU A 272 -26.95 5.14 -29.11
CA LEU A 272 -25.98 4.66 -28.15
C LEU A 272 -25.66 3.18 -28.42
N SER A 273 -24.41 2.80 -28.24
CA SER A 273 -24.02 1.38 -28.30
C SER A 273 -24.57 0.55 -27.14
N LYS A 274 -24.99 1.20 -26.05
CA LYS A 274 -25.54 0.59 -24.83
C LYS A 274 -26.56 1.53 -24.21
N ASP A 275 -27.62 0.93 -23.70
CA ASP A 275 -28.70 1.59 -22.94
C ASP A 275 -28.50 1.44 -21.41
N ALA A 276 -27.61 0.55 -20.99
CA ALA A 276 -27.27 0.36 -19.60
C ALA A 276 -25.80 0.01 -19.42
N LEU A 277 -25.25 0.40 -18.28
CA LEU A 277 -23.92 0.05 -17.81
C LEU A 277 -24.02 -0.97 -16.67
N GLU A 278 -23.21 -2.00 -16.75
CA GLU A 278 -23.01 -2.93 -15.66
C GLU A 278 -21.70 -2.62 -14.97
N LEU A 279 -21.78 -2.36 -13.66
CA LEU A 279 -20.67 -1.84 -12.84
C LEU A 279 -20.56 -2.59 -11.53
N TRP A 280 -19.34 -2.72 -11.05
CA TRP A 280 -19.07 -2.98 -9.65
C TRP A 280 -18.67 -1.67 -9.00
N ALA A 281 -19.37 -1.26 -7.94
CA ALA A 281 -19.09 0.01 -7.29
C ALA A 281 -19.17 -0.08 -5.77
N ILE A 282 -18.37 0.71 -5.08
CA ILE A 282 -18.60 1.07 -3.69
C ILE A 282 -19.83 2.00 -3.68
N PRO A 283 -20.84 1.75 -2.83
CA PRO A 283 -22.12 2.47 -2.90
C PRO A 283 -22.01 4.01 -2.91
N ASN A 284 -21.09 4.55 -2.14
CA ASN A 284 -20.90 6.01 -2.04
C ASN A 284 -20.14 6.62 -3.23
N GLU A 285 -19.44 5.81 -4.03
CA GLU A 285 -18.63 6.28 -5.17
C GLU A 285 -19.42 6.21 -6.50
N LEU A 286 -20.53 5.47 -6.52
CA LEU A 286 -21.30 5.22 -7.74
C LEU A 286 -21.89 6.50 -8.31
N GLU A 287 -22.52 7.34 -7.49
CA GLU A 287 -23.22 8.53 -7.98
C GLU A 287 -22.25 9.55 -8.58
N GLU A 288 -21.11 9.80 -7.94
CA GLU A 288 -20.08 10.70 -8.46
C GLU A 288 -19.54 10.19 -9.81
N TYR A 289 -19.30 8.88 -9.91
CA TYR A 289 -18.90 8.26 -11.16
C TYR A 289 -19.95 8.43 -12.26
N MET A 290 -21.24 8.16 -11.94
CA MET A 290 -22.33 8.28 -12.91
C MET A 290 -22.60 9.73 -13.32
N GLU A 291 -22.34 10.73 -12.47
CA GLU A 291 -22.39 12.14 -12.86
C GLU A 291 -21.37 12.45 -13.97
N VAL A 292 -20.15 11.95 -13.85
CA VAL A 292 -19.11 12.12 -14.89
C VAL A 292 -19.51 11.44 -16.19
N VAL A 293 -20.07 10.23 -16.11
CA VAL A 293 -20.55 9.50 -17.29
C VAL A 293 -21.69 10.26 -17.95
N ARG A 294 -22.71 10.70 -17.20
CA ARG A 294 -23.86 11.47 -17.72
C ARG A 294 -23.41 12.79 -18.35
N ALA A 295 -22.44 13.49 -17.74
CA ALA A 295 -21.87 14.70 -18.34
C ALA A 295 -21.20 14.44 -19.69
N GLY A 296 -20.54 13.28 -19.84
CA GLY A 296 -19.98 12.84 -21.11
C GLY A 296 -21.02 12.49 -22.19
N LEU A 297 -22.25 12.15 -21.76
CA LEU A 297 -23.36 11.81 -22.62
C LEU A 297 -24.24 13.02 -23.01
N VAL A 298 -23.92 14.21 -22.51
CA VAL A 298 -24.50 15.44 -23.01
C VAL A 298 -23.81 15.80 -24.33
N VAL A 299 -24.56 15.81 -25.40
CA VAL A 299 -24.02 16.06 -26.73
C VAL A 299 -24.70 17.26 -27.35
N ASP A 300 -23.90 18.24 -27.74
CA ASP A 300 -24.38 19.35 -28.54
C ASP A 300 -24.38 18.94 -30.02
N PHE A 301 -25.55 19.01 -30.63
CA PHE A 301 -25.73 18.61 -32.02
C PHE A 301 -24.87 19.42 -32.98
N ASP A 302 -24.74 20.74 -32.74
CA ASP A 302 -23.90 21.59 -33.57
C ASP A 302 -22.46 21.15 -33.59
N ARG A 303 -21.95 20.66 -32.44
CA ARG A 303 -20.62 20.11 -32.33
C ARG A 303 -20.47 18.76 -33.05
N LEU A 304 -21.49 17.90 -32.98
CA LEU A 304 -21.50 16.65 -33.75
C LEU A 304 -21.46 16.92 -35.26
N LEU A 305 -22.19 17.90 -35.73
CA LEU A 305 -22.16 18.30 -37.14
C LEU A 305 -20.81 18.82 -37.59
N ALA A 306 -20.08 19.52 -36.72
CA ALA A 306 -18.74 20.01 -37.03
C ALA A 306 -17.72 18.90 -37.20
N GLU A 307 -17.87 17.77 -36.54
CA GLU A 307 -16.95 16.64 -36.55
C GLU A 307 -17.06 15.76 -37.82
N GLY A 308 -18.16 15.87 -38.60
CA GLY A 308 -18.29 15.18 -39.91
C GLY A 308 -19.59 14.37 -40.10
N LYS A 309 -19.69 13.67 -41.24
CA LYS A 309 -20.94 13.04 -41.67
C LYS A 309 -21.35 11.77 -40.93
N ASP A 310 -20.39 11.00 -40.44
CA ASP A 310 -20.60 9.76 -39.70
C ASP A 310 -19.77 9.90 -38.41
N VAL A 311 -20.38 10.53 -37.40
CA VAL A 311 -19.67 10.78 -36.13
C VAL A 311 -19.81 9.57 -35.23
N GLU A 312 -18.70 8.98 -34.89
CA GLU A 312 -18.58 8.00 -33.84
C GLU A 312 -17.78 8.63 -32.70
N ARG A 313 -18.44 8.92 -31.58
CA ARG A 313 -17.80 9.43 -30.37
C ARG A 313 -17.72 8.31 -29.35
N VAL A 314 -16.51 7.95 -28.96
CA VAL A 314 -16.27 6.95 -27.94
C VAL A 314 -16.05 7.64 -26.60
N ILE A 315 -16.86 7.29 -25.60
CA ILE A 315 -16.70 7.71 -24.22
C ILE A 315 -16.05 6.55 -23.50
N ALA A 316 -14.79 6.71 -23.14
CA ALA A 316 -14.07 5.72 -22.35
C ALA A 316 -14.60 5.74 -20.90
N LEU A 317 -14.80 4.54 -20.35
CA LEU A 317 -15.16 4.34 -18.96
C LEU A 317 -13.88 3.96 -18.21
N GLU A 318 -13.36 4.90 -17.45
CA GLU A 318 -12.12 4.67 -16.71
C GLU A 318 -12.42 3.90 -15.42
N GLU A 319 -11.53 2.97 -15.09
CA GLU A 319 -11.54 2.31 -13.78
C GLU A 319 -11.09 3.30 -12.71
N THR A 320 -11.82 3.34 -11.61
CA THR A 320 -11.44 4.06 -10.39
C THR A 320 -11.26 3.09 -9.23
N ASN A 321 -10.68 3.55 -8.13
CA ASN A 321 -10.53 2.72 -6.93
C ASN A 321 -11.87 2.25 -6.34
N GLY A 322 -12.96 2.94 -6.67
CA GLY A 322 -14.29 2.65 -6.13
C GLY A 322 -15.29 2.11 -7.15
N VAL A 323 -15.00 2.18 -8.46
CA VAL A 323 -15.90 1.72 -9.52
C VAL A 323 -15.14 1.01 -10.62
N LEU A 324 -15.62 -0.18 -10.98
CA LEU A 324 -15.04 -1.02 -12.03
C LEU A 324 -16.14 -1.42 -13.02
N PRO A 325 -16.00 -1.08 -14.30
CA PRO A 325 -16.89 -1.58 -15.35
C PRO A 325 -16.89 -3.10 -15.44
N PHE A 326 -18.08 -3.70 -15.68
CA PHE A 326 -18.21 -5.14 -15.77
C PHE A 326 -17.77 -5.63 -17.16
N GLY A 327 -16.92 -6.65 -17.19
CA GLY A 327 -16.43 -7.26 -18.42
C GLY A 327 -15.55 -6.32 -19.27
N ASN A 328 -15.54 -6.54 -20.59
CA ASN A 328 -14.75 -5.73 -21.54
C ASN A 328 -15.43 -4.42 -21.95
N SER A 329 -16.41 -3.97 -21.18
CA SER A 329 -17.24 -2.82 -21.52
C SER A 329 -16.65 -1.51 -21.03
N VAL A 330 -15.54 -1.13 -21.60
CA VAL A 330 -14.79 0.07 -21.19
C VAL A 330 -15.19 1.33 -21.96
N SER A 331 -16.28 1.28 -22.79
CA SER A 331 -16.70 2.46 -23.54
C SER A 331 -18.18 2.45 -23.94
N ILE A 332 -18.73 3.65 -24.09
CA ILE A 332 -20.01 3.90 -24.74
C ILE A 332 -19.71 4.63 -26.04
N THR A 333 -20.31 4.16 -27.14
CA THR A 333 -20.20 4.82 -28.43
C THR A 333 -21.51 5.55 -28.73
N VAL A 334 -21.42 6.83 -29.04
CA VAL A 334 -22.47 7.64 -29.63
C VAL A 334 -22.26 7.64 -31.13
N ALA A 335 -23.21 7.13 -31.87
CA ALA A 335 -23.15 7.12 -33.34
C ALA A 335 -24.31 7.93 -33.93
N MET A 336 -24.03 8.72 -34.98
CA MET A 336 -24.99 9.50 -35.70
C MET A 336 -24.91 9.17 -37.19
N ASP A 337 -26.03 8.65 -37.74
CA ASP A 337 -26.15 8.36 -39.16
C ASP A 337 -26.74 9.58 -39.91
N LEU A 338 -25.87 10.30 -40.60
CA LEU A 338 -26.25 11.43 -41.46
C LEU A 338 -26.23 11.07 -42.96
N SER A 339 -26.36 9.78 -43.28
CA SER A 339 -26.43 9.37 -44.69
C SER A 339 -27.57 10.06 -45.42
N GLY A 340 -27.30 10.70 -46.55
CA GLY A 340 -28.28 11.50 -47.32
C GLY A 340 -28.41 12.97 -46.89
N TYR A 341 -27.81 13.38 -45.80
CA TYR A 341 -27.71 14.77 -45.35
C TYR A 341 -26.39 15.40 -45.87
N THR A 342 -26.39 16.71 -46.00
CA THR A 342 -25.21 17.47 -46.47
C THR A 342 -25.24 18.88 -45.88
N ASN A 343 -24.08 19.50 -45.81
CA ASN A 343 -23.94 20.90 -45.45
C ASN A 343 -23.89 21.76 -46.72
N LYS A 344 -24.56 22.92 -46.71
CA LYS A 344 -24.54 23.89 -47.80
C LYS A 344 -24.31 25.29 -47.26
N LYS A 345 -23.32 26.00 -47.76
CA LYS A 345 -23.18 27.44 -47.51
C LYS A 345 -24.21 28.18 -48.32
N VAL A 346 -24.94 29.05 -47.65
CA VAL A 346 -25.99 29.89 -48.25
C VAL A 346 -25.79 31.34 -47.77
N THR A 347 -25.93 32.24 -48.71
CA THR A 347 -25.90 33.68 -48.44
C THR A 347 -27.31 34.18 -48.19
N VAL A 348 -27.61 34.57 -46.95
CA VAL A 348 -28.93 35.04 -46.51
C VAL A 348 -28.96 36.57 -46.58
N PRO A 349 -29.79 37.18 -47.48
CA PRO A 349 -29.90 38.60 -47.50
C PRO A 349 -30.61 39.10 -46.21
N ILE A 350 -30.21 40.23 -45.70
CA ILE A 350 -30.86 40.87 -44.56
C ILE A 350 -31.87 41.87 -45.08
N SER A 351 -33.15 41.66 -44.81
CA SER A 351 -34.26 42.55 -45.16
C SER A 351 -35.30 42.53 -44.09
N THR A 352 -36.18 43.54 -44.07
CA THR A 352 -37.29 43.61 -43.14
C THR A 352 -38.25 42.43 -43.27
N ASP A 353 -38.26 41.76 -44.42
CA ASP A 353 -39.22 40.66 -44.71
C ASP A 353 -38.73 39.31 -44.12
N ASN A 354 -37.43 39.19 -43.82
CA ASN A 354 -36.85 37.94 -43.31
C ASN A 354 -36.18 38.10 -41.90
N VAL A 355 -36.35 39.25 -41.26
CA VAL A 355 -35.94 39.45 -39.87
C VAL A 355 -37.16 39.39 -38.98
N VAL A 356 -37.17 38.47 -38.04
CA VAL A 356 -38.21 38.26 -37.03
C VAL A 356 -37.65 38.70 -35.68
N VAL A 357 -38.32 39.59 -34.98
CA VAL A 357 -37.94 40.03 -33.64
C VAL A 357 -38.85 39.36 -32.62
N GLU A 358 -38.27 38.58 -31.73
CA GLU A 358 -38.96 37.94 -30.61
C GLU A 358 -38.72 38.69 -29.31
N ASN A 359 -39.62 38.61 -28.35
CA ASN A 359 -39.49 39.13 -26.98
C ASN A 359 -39.08 40.63 -26.90
N CYS A 360 -39.53 41.44 -27.89
CA CYS A 360 -39.28 42.88 -27.81
C CYS A 360 -40.12 43.48 -26.69
N PRO A 361 -39.55 44.25 -25.74
CA PRO A 361 -40.31 44.93 -24.70
C PRO A 361 -41.28 45.94 -25.27
N GLU A 362 -42.48 46.10 -24.60
CA GLU A 362 -43.47 47.11 -25.00
C GLU A 362 -42.86 48.52 -25.02
N GLY A 363 -43.17 49.28 -26.10
CA GLY A 363 -42.67 50.66 -26.28
C GLY A 363 -41.24 50.75 -26.82
N TYR A 364 -40.68 49.63 -27.32
CA TYR A 364 -39.36 49.61 -27.97
C TYR A 364 -39.46 49.06 -29.40
N GLN A 365 -38.61 49.58 -30.25
CA GLN A 365 -38.47 49.13 -31.64
C GLN A 365 -37.06 48.70 -31.94
N VAL A 366 -36.87 47.53 -32.54
CA VAL A 366 -35.60 47.00 -33.00
C VAL A 366 -35.41 47.33 -34.45
N LYS A 367 -34.30 48.01 -34.75
CA LYS A 367 -33.87 48.31 -36.12
C LYS A 367 -32.59 47.55 -36.41
N VAL A 368 -32.56 46.81 -37.50
CA VAL A 368 -31.34 46.14 -37.98
C VAL A 368 -30.50 47.12 -38.75
N GLU A 369 -29.25 47.28 -38.37
CA GLU A 369 -28.27 48.18 -38.97
C GLU A 369 -27.32 47.46 -39.96
N THR A 370 -27.21 46.13 -39.82
CA THR A 370 -26.38 45.31 -40.76
C THR A 370 -27.10 45.25 -42.11
N SER A 371 -26.40 45.69 -43.16
CA SER A 371 -26.87 45.62 -44.53
C SER A 371 -26.18 44.53 -45.36
N GLU A 372 -25.07 44.00 -44.85
CA GLU A 372 -24.34 42.93 -45.52
C GLU A 372 -25.04 41.59 -45.30
N PRO A 373 -25.16 40.75 -46.36
CA PRO A 373 -25.79 39.45 -46.18
C PRO A 373 -24.96 38.51 -45.32
N LEU A 374 -25.63 37.63 -44.55
CA LEU A 374 -25.02 36.64 -43.70
C LEU A 374 -24.65 35.38 -44.52
N GLU A 375 -23.39 34.92 -44.35
CA GLU A 375 -23.03 33.60 -44.82
C GLU A 375 -23.34 32.55 -43.74
N VAL A 376 -24.31 31.69 -44.06
CA VAL A 376 -24.85 30.68 -43.13
C VAL A 376 -24.56 29.30 -43.68
N VAL A 377 -24.21 28.36 -42.79
CA VAL A 377 -24.08 26.94 -43.13
C VAL A 377 -25.37 26.23 -42.69
N LEU A 378 -26.06 25.67 -43.65
CA LEU A 378 -27.26 24.87 -43.42
C LEU A 378 -26.94 23.38 -43.52
N CYS A 379 -27.59 22.58 -42.70
CA CYS A 379 -27.57 21.13 -42.76
C CYS A 379 -28.98 20.62 -43.06
N GLY A 380 -29.06 19.58 -43.89
CA GLY A 380 -30.33 18.96 -44.24
C GLY A 380 -30.18 17.93 -45.37
N PRO A 381 -31.32 17.29 -45.73
CA PRO A 381 -31.32 16.37 -46.86
C PRO A 381 -30.82 17.02 -48.15
N SER A 382 -29.90 16.37 -48.84
CA SER A 382 -29.30 16.90 -50.08
C SER A 382 -30.31 17.29 -51.14
N SER A 383 -31.47 16.60 -51.19
CA SER A 383 -32.55 16.88 -52.15
C SER A 383 -33.30 18.18 -51.84
N ILE A 384 -33.40 18.52 -50.54
CA ILE A 384 -34.06 19.73 -50.06
C ILE A 384 -33.13 20.92 -50.19
N LEU A 385 -31.89 20.79 -49.70
CA LEU A 385 -30.92 21.90 -49.70
C LEU A 385 -30.58 22.37 -51.13
N LYS A 386 -30.64 21.47 -52.14
CA LYS A 386 -30.43 21.86 -53.57
C LYS A 386 -31.51 22.80 -54.08
N LYS A 387 -32.73 22.72 -53.55
CA LYS A 387 -33.92 23.48 -53.99
C LYS A 387 -34.27 24.65 -53.07
N LEU A 388 -33.60 24.77 -51.92
CA LEU A 388 -33.91 25.78 -50.93
C LEU A 388 -33.62 27.19 -51.48
N ASP A 389 -34.64 28.06 -51.38
CA ASP A 389 -34.49 29.49 -51.67
C ASP A 389 -34.01 30.19 -50.40
N PRO A 390 -32.89 30.99 -50.42
CA PRO A 390 -32.44 31.75 -49.29
C PRO A 390 -33.47 32.70 -48.66
N LYS A 391 -34.50 33.06 -49.38
CA LYS A 391 -35.63 33.89 -48.90
C LYS A 391 -36.57 33.16 -47.93
N GLN A 392 -36.48 31.84 -47.86
CA GLN A 392 -37.24 31.01 -46.92
C GLN A 392 -36.52 30.85 -45.56
N LEU A 393 -35.41 31.59 -45.36
CA LEU A 393 -34.65 31.61 -44.13
C LEU A 393 -34.97 32.90 -43.36
N PHE A 394 -35.25 32.76 -42.06
CA PHE A 394 -35.57 33.85 -41.17
C PHE A 394 -34.43 34.10 -40.21
N ILE A 395 -34.06 35.36 -40.02
CA ILE A 395 -33.09 35.79 -39.02
C ILE A 395 -33.91 36.19 -37.78
N VAL A 396 -33.80 35.40 -36.73
CA VAL A 396 -34.55 35.63 -35.50
C VAL A 396 -33.67 36.37 -34.50
N VAL A 397 -34.12 37.51 -34.08
CA VAL A 397 -33.53 38.39 -33.09
C VAL A 397 -34.30 38.22 -31.79
N ASP A 398 -33.70 37.63 -30.77
CA ASP A 398 -34.29 37.64 -29.43
C ASP A 398 -33.91 38.92 -28.70
N ALA A 399 -34.92 39.75 -28.40
CA ALA A 399 -34.73 41.02 -27.72
C ALA A 399 -34.99 40.93 -26.20
N GLU A 400 -35.11 39.75 -25.63
CA GLU A 400 -35.32 39.57 -24.20
C GLU A 400 -34.19 40.18 -23.38
N GLY A 401 -34.54 41.06 -22.43
CA GLY A 401 -33.57 41.69 -21.52
C GLY A 401 -32.65 42.74 -22.16
N LEU A 402 -32.77 43.01 -23.45
CA LEU A 402 -31.97 44.02 -24.10
C LEU A 402 -32.40 45.42 -23.67
N GLN A 403 -31.43 46.31 -23.48
CA GLN A 403 -31.66 47.74 -23.13
C GLN A 403 -31.57 48.61 -24.39
N PRO A 404 -32.14 49.84 -24.40
CA PRO A 404 -31.96 50.77 -25.50
C PRO A 404 -30.47 50.97 -25.81
N VAL A 405 -30.12 50.75 -27.07
CA VAL A 405 -28.74 50.77 -27.52
C VAL A 405 -28.65 51.08 -29.01
N HIS A 406 -27.53 51.63 -29.46
CA HIS A 406 -27.25 51.88 -30.86
C HIS A 406 -26.04 50.99 -31.31
N ASN A 407 -26.20 50.36 -32.50
CA ASN A 407 -25.15 49.59 -33.19
C ASN A 407 -24.51 48.50 -32.33
N GLN A 408 -25.34 47.70 -31.60
CA GLN A 408 -24.87 46.58 -30.80
C GLN A 408 -24.84 45.31 -31.65
N LYS A 409 -23.74 44.56 -31.59
CA LYS A 409 -23.64 43.20 -32.15
C LYS A 409 -24.29 42.20 -31.22
N ILE A 410 -25.31 41.53 -31.71
CA ILE A 410 -26.02 40.45 -31.00
C ILE A 410 -25.97 39.16 -31.77
N GLY A 411 -26.05 38.02 -31.04
CA GLY A 411 -26.26 36.72 -31.64
C GLY A 411 -27.66 36.58 -32.21
N VAL A 412 -27.78 35.90 -33.34
CA VAL A 412 -29.08 35.63 -33.98
C VAL A 412 -29.26 34.16 -34.28
N ARG A 413 -30.50 33.68 -34.23
CA ARG A 413 -30.92 32.37 -34.69
C ARG A 413 -31.36 32.48 -36.16
N ILE A 414 -31.04 31.47 -36.93
CA ILE A 414 -31.47 31.39 -38.34
C ILE A 414 -32.41 30.18 -38.44
N ASP A 415 -33.65 30.45 -38.71
CA ASP A 415 -34.71 29.45 -38.84
C ASP A 415 -35.10 29.25 -40.32
N SER A 416 -35.67 28.11 -40.62
CA SER A 416 -36.16 27.74 -41.95
C SER A 416 -37.62 27.33 -41.88
N ASP A 417 -38.40 27.68 -42.92
CA ASP A 417 -39.75 27.14 -43.09
C ASP A 417 -39.82 25.61 -43.24
N ASN A 418 -38.67 24.98 -43.48
CA ASN A 418 -38.59 23.55 -43.62
C ASN A 418 -37.97 22.89 -42.40
N GLU A 419 -38.75 22.15 -41.65
CA GLU A 419 -38.35 21.46 -40.41
C GLU A 419 -37.20 20.44 -40.61
N SER A 420 -36.94 20.03 -41.86
CA SER A 420 -35.82 19.13 -42.17
C SER A 420 -34.49 19.85 -42.46
N VAL A 421 -34.49 21.19 -42.38
CA VAL A 421 -33.31 22.02 -42.62
C VAL A 421 -33.02 22.85 -41.38
N TRP A 422 -31.82 22.77 -40.89
CA TRP A 422 -31.39 23.56 -39.73
C TRP A 422 -30.04 24.21 -39.98
N THR A 423 -29.77 25.19 -39.16
CA THR A 423 -28.56 25.99 -39.27
C THR A 423 -27.44 25.41 -38.39
N TYR A 424 -26.28 25.25 -38.97
CA TYR A 424 -25.07 24.91 -38.23
C TYR A 424 -24.49 26.15 -37.56
N TYR A 425 -24.35 26.12 -36.26
CA TYR A 425 -23.71 27.16 -35.46
C TYR A 425 -22.27 26.73 -35.12
N ASN A 426 -21.30 27.58 -35.48
CA ASN A 426 -19.95 27.42 -34.99
C ASN A 426 -19.82 28.10 -33.63
N ASP A 427 -18.68 27.94 -32.95
CA ASP A 427 -18.43 28.52 -31.62
C ASP A 427 -18.63 30.06 -31.53
N VAL A 428 -18.67 30.75 -32.65
CA VAL A 428 -18.86 32.22 -32.74
C VAL A 428 -20.31 32.61 -32.93
N GLY A 429 -21.14 31.69 -33.46
CA GLY A 429 -22.52 31.98 -33.86
C GLY A 429 -22.64 33.00 -34.99
N TYR A 430 -23.85 33.28 -35.39
CA TYR A 430 -24.16 34.36 -36.35
C TYR A 430 -24.49 35.61 -35.58
N LYS A 431 -24.01 36.78 -36.04
CA LYS A 431 -24.23 38.08 -35.37
C LYS A 431 -24.60 39.15 -36.37
N ILE A 432 -25.53 40.00 -35.95
CA ILE A 432 -25.91 41.22 -36.67
C ILE A 432 -25.81 42.44 -35.74
N GLU A 433 -25.74 43.64 -36.34
CA GLU A 433 -25.78 44.89 -35.60
C GLU A 433 -27.24 45.39 -35.58
N ILE A 434 -27.74 45.71 -34.40
CA ILE A 434 -29.07 46.27 -34.17
C ILE A 434 -28.99 47.55 -33.37
N SER A 435 -30.03 48.38 -33.51
CA SER A 435 -30.34 49.50 -32.61
C SER A 435 -31.71 49.29 -31.99
N ILE A 436 -31.81 49.53 -30.70
CA ILE A 436 -33.07 49.48 -29.94
C ILE A 436 -33.40 50.91 -29.49
N THR A 437 -34.51 51.40 -29.94
CA THR A 437 -34.96 52.76 -29.62
C THR A 437 -36.37 52.70 -28.98
N GLN A 438 -36.67 53.64 -28.13
CA GLN A 438 -37.98 53.82 -27.56
C GLN A 438 -38.88 54.46 -28.64
N GLU A 439 -40.11 53.97 -28.81
CA GLU A 439 -41.09 54.60 -29.74
C GLU A 439 -41.42 56.03 -29.38
#